data_7a49597a7a0984c32e4207e597afa9ca
#
_entry.id   7a49597a7a0984c32e4207e597afa9ca
#
_cell.length_a   1.000
_cell.length_b   1.000
_cell.length_c   1.000
_cell.angle_alpha   90.00
_cell.angle_beta   90.00
_cell.angle_gamma   90.00
#
_symmetry.space_group_name_H-M   'P 1'
#
loop_
_entity.id
_entity.type
_entity.pdbx_description
1 polymer ?
#
loop_
_entity_poly.entity_id
_entity_poly.type
_entity_poly.pdbx_seq_one_letter_code
_entity_poly.pdbx_strand_id
1 'polypeptide(L)'
;MTAETSPDLTVRSFLEHLARQETDDALALLDDEVVWRNTGLPAFHGRRVHGMLRDMKSRGIGFDVQWRHVAADGDVVLTDRTDVISVGPWETSFGVRGTFEVRDGKIVLWDDAFSWLELLGSGVVGLARLLSR
;
A
#
# COMPACT_ATOMS: atom_id res chain seq x y z
N MET A 1 18.23 -13.51 22.01
CA MET A 1 18.07 -13.27 20.58
C MET A 1 16.61 -12.87 20.32
N THR A 2 16.41 -11.67 19.91
CA THR A 2 15.08 -11.24 19.50
C THR A 2 14.69 -11.98 18.23
N ALA A 3 13.52 -12.59 18.23
CA ALA A 3 12.98 -13.18 17.02
C ALA A 3 12.78 -12.06 15.99
N GLU A 4 13.51 -12.12 14.90
CA GLU A 4 13.29 -11.19 13.81
C GLU A 4 11.90 -11.44 13.23
N THR A 5 11.16 -10.36 13.03
CA THR A 5 9.89 -10.44 12.32
C THR A 5 10.18 -10.89 10.90
N SER A 6 9.48 -11.93 10.43
CA SER A 6 9.65 -12.39 9.06
C SER A 6 9.27 -11.29 8.05
N PRO A 7 9.90 -11.24 6.87
CA PRO A 7 9.63 -10.21 5.88
C PRO A 7 8.16 -10.10 5.49
N ASP A 8 7.45 -11.21 5.36
CA ASP A 8 6.02 -11.20 5.02
C ASP A 8 5.17 -10.55 6.11
N LEU A 9 5.50 -10.78 7.38
CA LEU A 9 4.79 -10.12 8.50
C LEU A 9 5.06 -8.62 8.51
N THR A 10 6.28 -8.19 8.19
CA THR A 10 6.59 -6.76 8.07
C THR A 10 5.72 -6.09 7.01
N VAL A 11 5.60 -6.71 5.84
CA VAL A 11 4.76 -6.17 4.76
C VAL A 11 3.28 -6.16 5.13
N ARG A 12 2.77 -7.25 5.72
CA ARG A 12 1.39 -7.31 6.20
C ARG A 12 1.11 -6.22 7.23
N SER A 13 1.99 -6.09 8.22
CA SER A 13 1.83 -5.08 9.27
C SER A 13 1.83 -3.67 8.70
N PHE A 14 2.71 -3.39 7.73
CA PHE A 14 2.79 -2.09 7.08
C PHE A 14 1.45 -1.71 6.43
N LEU A 15 0.92 -2.57 5.56
CA LEU A 15 -0.32 -2.29 4.85
C LEU A 15 -1.53 -2.27 5.78
N GLU A 16 -1.56 -3.13 6.80
CA GLU A 16 -2.63 -3.15 7.78
C GLU A 16 -2.64 -1.92 8.67
N HIS A 17 -1.47 -1.40 9.06
CA HIS A 17 -1.38 -0.12 9.76
C HIS A 17 -1.91 1.03 8.90
N LEU A 18 -1.58 1.05 7.61
CA LEU A 18 -2.15 2.06 6.69
C LEU A 18 -3.67 1.95 6.63
N ALA A 19 -4.21 0.73 6.57
CA ALA A 19 -5.65 0.50 6.53
C ALA A 19 -6.36 0.99 7.79
N ARG A 20 -5.70 0.92 8.94
CA ARG A 20 -6.26 1.38 10.22
C ARG A 20 -5.99 2.85 10.50
N GLN A 21 -5.43 3.60 9.57
CA GLN A 21 -5.04 5.00 9.76
C GLN A 21 -3.94 5.18 10.83
N GLU A 22 -3.20 4.13 11.09
CA GLU A 22 -2.05 4.13 12.01
C GLU A 22 -0.79 4.46 11.21
N THR A 23 -0.76 5.66 10.62
CA THR A 23 0.26 6.04 9.64
C THR A 23 1.67 6.06 10.24
N ASP A 24 1.83 6.58 11.46
CA ASP A 24 3.15 6.60 12.09
C ASP A 24 3.71 5.20 12.34
N ASP A 25 2.85 4.25 12.73
CA ASP A 25 3.25 2.85 12.89
C ASP A 25 3.65 2.22 11.55
N ALA A 26 2.92 2.55 10.48
CA ALA A 26 3.28 2.09 9.14
C ALA A 26 4.63 2.67 8.71
N LEU A 27 4.84 3.97 8.89
CA LEU A 27 6.08 4.64 8.50
C LEU A 27 7.30 4.12 9.27
N ALA A 28 7.11 3.64 10.49
CA ALA A 28 8.19 3.02 11.26
C ALA A 28 8.71 1.75 10.60
N LEU A 29 7.94 1.12 9.71
CA LEU A 29 8.34 -0.07 8.96
C LEU A 29 8.94 0.25 7.57
N LEU A 30 8.95 1.51 7.17
CA LEU A 30 9.60 1.94 5.94
C LEU A 30 11.02 2.43 6.23
N ASP A 31 11.96 2.01 5.40
CA ASP A 31 13.30 2.55 5.45
C ASP A 31 13.30 4.03 5.05
N ASP A 32 14.24 4.81 5.62
CA ASP A 32 14.38 6.23 5.26
C ASP A 32 14.73 6.44 3.78
N GLU A 33 15.29 5.42 3.13
CA GLU A 33 15.66 5.45 1.72
C GLU A 33 14.79 4.54 0.86
N VAL A 34 13.57 4.25 1.32
CA VAL A 34 12.62 3.39 0.58
C VAL A 34 12.39 3.89 -0.84
N VAL A 35 12.23 2.96 -1.76
CA VAL A 35 11.82 3.25 -3.14
C VAL A 35 10.40 2.74 -3.32
N TRP A 36 9.50 3.59 -3.77
CA TRP A 36 8.10 3.26 -4.05
C TRP A 36 7.82 3.42 -5.53
N ARG A 37 7.47 2.34 -6.19
CA ARG A 37 7.13 2.30 -7.60
C ARG A 37 5.66 1.94 -7.79
N ASN A 38 5.04 2.62 -8.74
CA ASN A 38 3.67 2.33 -9.16
C ASN A 38 3.63 2.29 -10.68
N THR A 39 2.84 1.38 -11.25
CA THR A 39 2.71 1.24 -12.70
C THR A 39 2.44 2.59 -13.36
N GLY A 40 3.26 2.94 -14.35
CA GLY A 40 3.07 4.14 -15.16
C GLY A 40 3.47 5.45 -14.52
N LEU A 41 4.00 5.42 -13.28
CA LEU A 41 4.47 6.61 -12.58
C LEU A 41 5.98 6.56 -12.36
N PRO A 42 6.64 7.73 -12.24
CA PRO A 42 8.02 7.77 -11.77
C PRO A 42 8.13 7.21 -10.35
N ALA A 43 9.27 6.62 -10.02
CA ALA A 43 9.51 6.15 -8.67
C ALA A 43 9.61 7.31 -7.69
N PHE A 44 9.09 7.10 -6.49
CA PHE A 44 9.25 8.02 -5.37
C PHE A 44 10.30 7.48 -4.42
N HIS A 45 11.08 8.35 -3.79
CA HIS A 45 12.24 7.96 -3.00
C HIS A 45 12.23 8.56 -1.61
N GLY A 46 12.61 7.75 -0.63
CA GLY A 46 13.01 8.18 0.68
C GLY A 46 11.92 8.91 1.48
N ARG A 47 12.31 9.99 2.11
CA ARG A 47 11.39 10.76 2.98
C ARG A 47 10.21 11.36 2.25
N ARG A 48 10.31 11.53 0.93
CA ARG A 48 9.16 11.96 0.14
C ARG A 48 8.02 10.95 0.23
N VAL A 49 8.33 9.65 0.24
CA VAL A 49 7.33 8.60 0.42
C VAL A 49 6.65 8.75 1.78
N HIS A 50 7.42 8.95 2.84
CA HIS A 50 6.88 9.19 4.18
C HIS A 50 5.94 10.39 4.20
N GLY A 51 6.37 11.49 3.59
CA GLY A 51 5.55 12.71 3.49
C GLY A 51 4.25 12.52 2.72
N MET A 52 4.31 11.75 1.62
CA MET A 52 3.12 11.44 0.80
C MET A 52 2.09 10.66 1.60
N LEU A 53 2.51 9.68 2.40
CA LEU A 53 1.58 8.88 3.20
C LEU A 53 0.96 9.71 4.33
N ARG A 54 1.73 10.59 4.96
CA ARG A 54 1.18 11.53 5.95
C ARG A 54 0.18 12.49 5.32
N ASP A 55 0.49 12.99 4.13
CA ASP A 55 -0.38 13.91 3.40
C ASP A 55 -1.70 13.24 3.01
N MET A 56 -1.66 12.00 2.57
CA MET A 56 -2.87 11.23 2.27
C MET A 56 -3.77 11.13 3.50
N LYS A 57 -3.21 10.82 4.66
CA LYS A 57 -3.98 10.77 5.91
C LYS A 57 -4.59 12.12 6.25
N SER A 58 -3.81 13.20 6.16
CA SER A 58 -4.29 14.55 6.49
C SER A 58 -5.40 15.03 5.56
N ARG A 59 -5.43 14.53 4.32
CA ARG A 59 -6.48 14.84 3.34
C ARG A 59 -7.71 13.94 3.45
N GLY A 60 -7.73 13.03 4.42
CA GLY A 60 -8.86 12.11 4.60
C GLY A 60 -8.94 11.00 3.56
N ILE A 61 -7.83 10.68 2.89
CA ILE A 61 -7.78 9.57 1.95
C ILE A 61 -7.62 8.28 2.74
N GLY A 62 -8.61 7.40 2.63
CA GLY A 62 -8.61 6.09 3.28
C GLY A 62 -8.00 5.02 2.40
N PHE A 63 -7.52 3.98 3.04
CA PHE A 63 -6.95 2.81 2.40
C PHE A 63 -7.44 1.56 3.10
N ASP A 64 -7.72 0.50 2.34
CA ASP A 64 -7.93 -0.83 2.89
C ASP A 64 -7.28 -1.87 1.99
N VAL A 65 -7.03 -3.03 2.54
CA VAL A 65 -6.35 -4.12 1.84
C VAL A 65 -7.09 -5.42 2.08
N GLN A 66 -7.31 -6.17 1.00
CA GLN A 66 -7.88 -7.51 1.05
C GLN A 66 -6.84 -8.47 0.47
N TRP A 67 -6.30 -9.33 1.31
CA TRP A 67 -5.26 -10.27 0.95
C TRP A 67 -5.81 -11.46 0.17
N ARG A 68 -5.11 -11.85 -0.90
CA ARG A 68 -5.33 -13.12 -1.59
C ARG A 68 -4.19 -14.07 -1.34
N HIS A 69 -2.98 -13.64 -1.65
CA HIS A 69 -1.78 -14.45 -1.45
C HIS A 69 -0.63 -13.56 -0.98
N VAL A 70 0.16 -14.09 -0.07
CA VAL A 70 1.43 -13.50 0.34
C VAL A 70 2.45 -14.61 0.43
N ALA A 71 3.59 -14.42 -0.20
CA ALA A 71 4.69 -15.39 -0.16
C ALA A 71 6.01 -14.66 -0.03
N ALA A 72 6.92 -15.21 0.74
CA ALA A 72 8.25 -14.67 0.91
C ALA A 72 9.29 -15.63 0.34
N ASP A 73 10.28 -15.07 -0.33
CA ASP A 73 11.48 -15.76 -0.79
C ASP A 73 12.67 -14.94 -0.28
N GLY A 74 13.24 -15.38 0.87
CA GLY A 74 14.26 -14.59 1.55
C GLY A 74 13.72 -13.22 1.92
N ASP A 75 14.40 -12.16 1.51
CA ASP A 75 14.03 -10.78 1.79
C ASP A 75 12.96 -10.22 0.83
N VAL A 76 12.60 -10.98 -0.19
CA VAL A 76 11.61 -10.56 -1.18
C VAL A 76 10.23 -11.10 -0.80
N VAL A 77 9.23 -10.23 -0.78
CA VAL A 77 7.84 -10.59 -0.47
C VAL A 77 6.98 -10.27 -1.68
N LEU A 78 6.20 -11.25 -2.12
CA LEU A 78 5.23 -11.10 -3.20
C LEU A 78 3.83 -11.09 -2.60
N THR A 79 3.02 -10.14 -3.06
CA THR A 79 1.62 -10.02 -2.62
C THR A 79 0.69 -10.02 -3.81
N ASP A 80 -0.45 -10.68 -3.63
CA ASP A 80 -1.59 -10.60 -4.54
C ASP A 80 -2.77 -10.15 -3.68
N ARG A 81 -3.29 -8.95 -3.95
CA ARG A 81 -4.28 -8.33 -3.07
C ARG A 81 -5.23 -7.43 -3.84
N THR A 82 -6.33 -7.05 -3.19
CA THR A 82 -7.19 -5.97 -3.64
C THR A 82 -6.99 -4.78 -2.72
N ASP A 83 -6.66 -3.63 -3.29
CA ASP A 83 -6.55 -2.38 -2.55
C ASP A 83 -7.82 -1.55 -2.76
N VAL A 84 -8.25 -0.86 -1.72
CA VAL A 84 -9.39 0.05 -1.74
C VAL A 84 -8.90 1.43 -1.33
N ILE A 85 -9.16 2.42 -2.17
CA ILE A 85 -8.89 3.82 -1.86
C ILE A 85 -10.23 4.52 -1.68
N SER A 86 -10.36 5.31 -0.62
CA SER A 86 -11.63 6.00 -0.32
C SER A 86 -11.40 7.47 -0.02
N VAL A 87 -12.37 8.29 -0.42
CA VAL A 87 -12.44 9.72 -0.08
C VAL A 87 -13.90 9.99 0.32
N GLY A 88 -14.14 10.17 1.62
CA GLY A 88 -15.51 10.23 2.13
C GLY A 88 -16.28 8.97 1.74
N PRO A 89 -17.51 9.10 1.17
CA PRO A 89 -18.31 7.95 0.77
C PRO A 89 -17.90 7.34 -0.58
N TRP A 90 -17.03 8.00 -1.33
CA TRP A 90 -16.52 7.48 -2.61
C TRP A 90 -15.39 6.51 -2.39
N GLU A 91 -15.39 5.41 -3.13
CA GLU A 91 -14.27 4.47 -3.11
C GLU A 91 -14.02 3.86 -4.47
N THR A 92 -12.77 3.41 -4.67
CA THR A 92 -12.37 2.59 -5.81
C THR A 92 -11.58 1.40 -5.29
N SER A 93 -11.77 0.24 -5.90
CA SER A 93 -11.02 -0.97 -5.58
C SER A 93 -10.39 -1.55 -6.83
N PHE A 94 -9.19 -2.10 -6.67
CA PHE A 94 -8.42 -2.63 -7.80
C PHE A 94 -7.43 -3.68 -7.33
N GLY A 95 -7.13 -4.64 -8.21
CA GLY A 95 -6.13 -5.67 -7.94
C GLY A 95 -4.72 -5.09 -8.00
N VAL A 96 -3.89 -5.50 -7.07
CA VAL A 96 -2.48 -5.10 -6.99
C VAL A 96 -1.61 -6.33 -6.80
N ARG A 97 -0.55 -6.41 -7.57
CA ARG A 97 0.54 -7.37 -7.35
C ARG A 97 1.76 -6.59 -6.92
N GLY A 98 2.12 -6.74 -5.66
CA GLY A 98 3.21 -6.00 -5.07
C GLY A 98 4.44 -6.87 -4.86
N THR A 99 5.61 -6.30 -5.15
CA THR A 99 6.90 -6.86 -4.80
C THR A 99 7.55 -5.95 -3.78
N PHE A 100 7.92 -6.52 -2.65
CA PHE A 100 8.59 -5.78 -1.57
C PHE A 100 9.95 -6.39 -1.30
N GLU A 101 10.91 -5.57 -0.92
CA GLU A 101 12.16 -6.04 -0.31
C GLU A 101 12.23 -5.50 1.12
N VAL A 102 12.60 -6.37 2.04
CA VAL A 102 12.71 -6.05 3.46
C VAL A 102 14.15 -6.32 3.91
N ARG A 103 14.78 -5.32 4.54
CA ARG A 103 16.11 -5.46 5.14
C ARG A 103 16.08 -4.93 6.56
N ASP A 104 16.62 -5.71 7.47
CA ASP A 104 16.72 -5.32 8.89
C ASP A 104 15.37 -4.86 9.45
N GLY A 105 14.29 -5.56 9.08
CA GLY A 105 12.93 -5.27 9.53
C GLY A 105 12.29 -4.05 8.91
N LYS A 106 12.88 -3.48 7.86
CA LYS A 106 12.38 -2.28 7.17
C LYS A 106 12.18 -2.55 5.68
N ILE A 107 11.10 -2.00 5.13
CA ILE A 107 10.81 -2.09 3.70
C ILE A 107 11.71 -1.10 2.97
N VAL A 108 12.57 -1.61 2.09
CA VAL A 108 13.46 -0.80 1.25
C VAL A 108 12.95 -0.64 -0.18
N LEU A 109 12.10 -1.55 -0.63
CA LEU A 109 11.42 -1.48 -1.93
C LEU A 109 9.95 -1.80 -1.76
N TRP A 110 9.12 -0.99 -2.39
CA TRP A 110 7.67 -1.16 -2.47
C TRP A 110 7.27 -0.92 -3.93
N ASP A 111 7.00 -1.99 -4.65
CA ASP A 111 6.74 -1.95 -6.08
C ASP A 111 5.35 -2.55 -6.36
N ASP A 112 4.38 -1.69 -6.65
CA ASP A 112 3.00 -2.06 -6.90
C ASP A 112 2.66 -2.03 -8.39
N ALA A 113 2.26 -3.17 -8.92
CA ALA A 113 1.76 -3.29 -10.28
C ALA A 113 0.24 -3.41 -10.28
N PHE A 114 -0.43 -2.55 -11.05
CA PHE A 114 -1.90 -2.54 -11.14
C PHE A 114 -2.36 -1.95 -12.48
N SER A 115 -3.64 -2.15 -12.78
CA SER A 115 -4.26 -1.62 -13.99
C SER A 115 -4.95 -0.29 -13.71
N TRP A 116 -4.53 0.77 -14.40
CA TRP A 116 -5.19 2.07 -14.33
C TRP A 116 -6.63 2.02 -14.83
N LEU A 117 -6.90 1.16 -15.82
CA LEU A 117 -8.27 0.98 -16.34
C LEU A 117 -9.18 0.38 -15.25
N GLU A 118 -8.70 -0.60 -14.52
CA GLU A 118 -9.45 -1.20 -13.42
C GLU A 118 -9.70 -0.19 -12.31
N LEU A 119 -8.67 0.56 -11.91
CA LEU A 119 -8.78 1.58 -10.87
C LEU A 119 -9.80 2.65 -11.25
N LEU A 120 -9.66 3.22 -12.46
CA LEU A 120 -10.55 4.27 -12.92
C LEU A 120 -11.97 3.74 -13.18
N GLY A 121 -12.10 2.54 -13.75
CA GLY A 121 -13.40 1.92 -13.99
C GLY A 121 -14.17 1.67 -12.70
N SER A 122 -13.50 1.11 -11.70
CA SER A 122 -14.09 0.90 -10.37
C SER A 122 -14.48 2.23 -9.72
N GLY A 123 -13.67 3.27 -9.87
CA GLY A 123 -13.95 4.60 -9.36
C GLY A 123 -15.20 5.22 -9.99
N VAL A 124 -15.39 5.03 -11.31
CA VAL A 124 -16.60 5.48 -12.01
C VAL A 124 -17.84 4.75 -11.50
N VAL A 125 -17.76 3.44 -11.31
CA VAL A 125 -18.86 2.65 -10.74
C VAL A 125 -19.20 3.14 -9.33
N GLY A 126 -18.18 3.38 -8.50
CA GLY A 126 -18.38 3.92 -7.15
C GLY A 126 -19.07 5.27 -7.15
N LEU A 127 -18.69 6.17 -8.07
CA LEU A 127 -19.32 7.46 -8.23
C LEU A 127 -20.79 7.33 -8.68
N ALA A 128 -21.06 6.44 -9.65
CA ALA A 128 -22.42 6.20 -10.11
C ALA A 128 -23.33 5.69 -8.98
N ARG A 129 -22.81 4.82 -8.11
CA ARG A 129 -23.55 4.33 -6.94
C ARG A 129 -23.91 5.47 -5.98
N LEU A 130 -23.02 6.42 -5.75
CA LEU A 130 -23.31 7.57 -4.90
C LEU A 130 -24.37 8.48 -5.50
N LEU A 131 -24.32 8.69 -6.82
CA LEU A 131 -25.27 9.56 -7.52
C LEU A 131 -26.66 8.93 -7.66
N SER A 132 -26.77 7.62 -7.54
CA SER A 132 -28.05 6.89 -7.64
C SER A 132 -28.77 6.69 -6.31
N ARG A 133 -28.18 7.15 -5.22
CA ARG A 133 -28.81 7.08 -3.89
C ARG A 133 -29.89 8.13 -3.69
#